data_19c8103f0f064cbc463796a780fa7a9b
#
_entry.id   19c8103f0f064cbc463796a780fa7a9b
#
_cell.length_a   1.000
_cell.length_b   1.000
_cell.length_c   1.000
_cell.angle_alpha   90.00
_cell.angle_beta   90.00
_cell.angle_gamma   90.00
#
_symmetry.space_group_name_H-M   'P 1'
#
loop_
_entity.id
_entity.type
_entity.pdbx_description
1 polymer ?
#
loop_
_entity_poly.entity_id
_entity_poly.type
_entity_poly.pdbx_seq_one_letter_code
_entity_poly.pdbx_strand_id
1 'polypeptide(L)'
;MGGATIHTLNEVKNFKSFNLETKKLDDFNFLNKISFIKIDVEGHETEVIKGSLNIINKHKPILLVEIEEKHTKKNVKETLNYINSLGYESFFYNKNELLSTNSLDDLNKFNNYIFKPKIIQKN
;
A
#
# COMPACT_ATOMS: atom_id res chain seq x y z
N MET A 1 -4.85 -12.76 5.51
CA MET A 1 -6.03 -12.05 6.01
C MET A 1 -6.70 -11.36 4.84
N GLY A 2 -7.75 -11.94 4.34
CA GLY A 2 -8.59 -11.24 3.40
C GLY A 2 -9.33 -10.15 4.15
N GLY A 3 -8.89 -8.93 4.03
CA GLY A 3 -9.61 -7.85 4.64
C GLY A 3 -10.94 -7.64 3.92
N ALA A 4 -12.05 -8.02 4.53
CA ALA A 4 -13.31 -7.46 4.10
C ALA A 4 -13.22 -5.96 4.30
N THR A 5 -13.32 -5.21 3.23
CA THR A 5 -13.32 -3.75 3.33
C THR A 5 -14.65 -3.30 3.89
N ILE A 6 -14.69 -2.10 4.46
CA ILE A 6 -15.93 -1.48 4.90
C ILE A 6 -16.92 -1.36 3.73
N HIS A 7 -16.42 -1.10 2.53
CA HIS A 7 -17.24 -1.02 1.33
C HIS A 7 -17.97 -2.33 1.02
N THR A 8 -17.28 -3.45 1.13
CA THR A 8 -17.88 -4.77 0.91
C THR A 8 -19.04 -5.01 1.86
N LEU A 9 -18.88 -4.65 3.14
CA LEU A 9 -19.91 -4.80 4.14
C LEU A 9 -21.11 -3.89 3.86
N ASN A 10 -20.88 -2.67 3.39
CA ASN A 10 -21.95 -1.72 3.08
C ASN A 10 -22.75 -2.11 1.85
N GLU A 11 -22.16 -2.84 0.94
CA GLU A 11 -22.82 -3.30 -0.28
C GLU A 11 -23.71 -4.52 -0.06
N VAL A 12 -23.48 -5.27 1.01
CA VAL A 12 -24.26 -6.46 1.32
C VAL A 12 -25.60 -6.05 1.91
N LYS A 13 -26.69 -6.24 1.16
CA LYS A 13 -28.05 -5.99 1.63
C LYS A 13 -28.55 -7.22 2.37
N ASN A 14 -29.40 -7.00 3.38
CA ASN A 14 -30.06 -8.06 4.13
C ASN A 14 -29.15 -8.96 4.97
N PHE A 15 -27.98 -8.48 5.33
CA PHE A 15 -27.11 -9.20 6.25
C PHE A 15 -27.41 -8.78 7.70
N LYS A 16 -27.16 -9.70 8.62
CA LYS A 16 -27.26 -9.36 10.04
C LYS A 16 -26.09 -8.47 10.42
N SER A 17 -26.41 -7.37 11.14
CA SER A 17 -25.37 -6.53 11.70
C SER A 17 -24.50 -7.32 12.66
N PHE A 18 -23.19 -7.18 12.56
CA PHE A 18 -22.24 -7.75 13.49
C PHE A 18 -21.07 -6.79 13.69
N ASN A 19 -20.46 -6.86 14.87
CA ASN A 19 -19.34 -6.00 15.20
C ASN A 19 -18.05 -6.58 14.64
N LEU A 20 -17.34 -5.77 13.85
CA LEU A 20 -16.01 -6.10 13.36
C LEU A 20 -14.98 -5.24 14.09
N GLU A 21 -13.99 -5.90 14.63
CA GLU A 21 -12.85 -5.20 15.22
C GLU A 21 -11.83 -4.91 14.11
N THR A 22 -11.50 -3.62 13.92
CA THR A 22 -10.43 -3.22 13.00
C THR A 22 -9.13 -3.11 13.78
N LYS A 23 -8.07 -3.68 13.20
CA LYS A 23 -6.73 -3.64 13.80
C LYS A 23 -5.73 -3.12 12.80
N LYS A 24 -4.71 -2.42 13.30
CA LYS A 24 -3.55 -2.05 12.52
C LYS A 24 -2.66 -3.25 12.34
N LEU A 25 -1.90 -3.28 11.26
CA LEU A 25 -0.96 -4.37 11.02
C LEU A 25 0.08 -4.45 12.15
N ASP A 26 0.49 -3.30 12.69
CA ASP A 26 1.45 -3.23 13.80
C ASP A 26 0.92 -3.80 15.12
N ASP A 27 -0.39 -4.04 15.22
CA ASP A 27 -0.97 -4.68 16.41
C ASP A 27 -0.71 -6.18 16.45
N PHE A 28 -0.22 -6.77 15.37
CA PHE A 28 0.09 -8.19 15.29
C PHE A 28 1.56 -8.45 15.53
N ASN A 29 1.86 -9.55 16.21
CA ASN A 29 3.22 -10.04 16.40
C ASN A 29 3.52 -11.12 15.38
N PHE A 30 4.38 -10.81 14.43
CA PHE A 30 4.80 -11.75 13.41
C PHE A 30 6.12 -12.41 13.84
N LEU A 31 6.13 -13.73 13.83
CA LEU A 31 7.31 -14.52 14.22
C LEU A 31 8.39 -14.53 13.14
N ASN A 32 7.98 -14.39 11.89
CA ASN A 32 8.88 -14.46 10.74
C ASN A 32 8.99 -13.10 10.06
N LYS A 33 10.06 -12.91 9.29
CA LYS A 33 10.26 -11.71 8.51
C LYS A 33 9.13 -11.52 7.50
N ILE A 34 8.60 -10.32 7.42
CA ILE A 34 7.62 -9.94 6.40
C ILE A 34 8.38 -9.41 5.19
N SER A 35 8.29 -10.10 4.06
CA SER A 35 9.04 -9.76 2.84
C SER A 35 8.20 -9.01 1.82
N PHE A 36 6.88 -9.11 1.89
CA PHE A 36 5.99 -8.56 0.89
C PHE A 36 4.65 -8.22 1.51
N ILE A 37 4.12 -7.05 1.16
CA ILE A 37 2.77 -6.62 1.58
C ILE A 37 2.03 -6.11 0.36
N LYS A 38 0.84 -6.67 0.10
CA LYS A 38 -0.08 -6.15 -0.91
C LYS A 38 -1.14 -5.30 -0.24
N ILE A 39 -1.34 -4.09 -0.73
CA ILE A 39 -2.32 -3.15 -0.20
C ILE A 39 -3.31 -2.78 -1.30
N ASP A 40 -4.56 -3.15 -1.10
CA ASP A 40 -5.66 -2.91 -2.04
C ASP A 40 -6.90 -2.55 -1.21
N VAL A 41 -6.98 -1.28 -0.77
CA VAL A 41 -7.97 -0.83 0.21
C VAL A 41 -8.76 0.39 -0.25
N GLU A 42 -8.77 0.65 -1.53
CA GLU A 42 -9.62 1.65 -2.19
C GLU A 42 -9.73 2.99 -1.43
N GLY A 43 -8.61 3.73 -1.42
CA GLY A 43 -8.58 5.07 -0.85
C GLY A 43 -8.06 5.17 0.58
N HIS A 44 -7.74 4.04 1.22
CA HIS A 44 -7.22 4.01 2.59
C HIS A 44 -5.76 3.58 2.67
N GLU A 45 -5.01 3.73 1.56
CA GLU A 45 -3.64 3.24 1.46
C GLU A 45 -2.72 3.90 2.50
N THR A 46 -2.84 5.22 2.66
CA THR A 46 -2.01 5.97 3.61
C THR A 46 -2.27 5.52 5.05
N GLU A 47 -3.54 5.29 5.39
CA GLU A 47 -3.93 4.82 6.72
C GLU A 47 -3.37 3.43 7.00
N VAL A 48 -3.39 2.53 6.02
CA VAL A 48 -2.81 1.19 6.15
C VAL A 48 -1.29 1.29 6.34
N ILE A 49 -0.62 2.12 5.55
CA ILE A 49 0.82 2.34 5.69
C ILE A 49 1.16 2.89 7.08
N LYS A 50 0.41 3.89 7.56
CA LYS A 50 0.61 4.45 8.90
C LYS A 50 0.43 3.41 10.00
N GLY A 51 -0.53 2.50 9.82
CA GLY A 51 -0.76 1.40 10.77
C GLY A 51 0.25 0.27 10.65
N SER A 52 1.20 0.36 9.74
CA SER A 52 2.21 -0.66 9.45
C SER A 52 3.63 -0.13 9.59
N LEU A 53 3.83 1.07 10.12
CA LEU A 53 5.15 1.73 10.11
C LEU A 53 6.22 0.93 10.84
N ASN A 54 5.89 0.29 11.97
CA ASN A 54 6.86 -0.51 12.70
C ASN A 54 7.31 -1.73 11.90
N ILE A 55 6.36 -2.40 11.27
CA ILE A 55 6.63 -3.56 10.41
C ILE A 55 7.45 -3.14 9.19
N ILE A 56 7.06 -2.05 8.56
CA ILE A 56 7.75 -1.53 7.38
C ILE A 56 9.19 -1.14 7.73
N ASN A 57 9.39 -0.45 8.85
CA ASN A 57 10.72 -0.04 9.27
C ASN A 57 11.60 -1.21 9.70
N LYS A 58 11.00 -2.19 10.38
CA LYS A 58 11.74 -3.35 10.88
C LYS A 58 12.08 -4.34 9.77
N HIS A 59 11.10 -4.67 8.93
CA HIS A 59 11.23 -5.76 7.96
C HIS A 59 11.61 -5.28 6.55
N LYS A 60 11.37 -4.01 6.23
CA LYS A 60 11.61 -3.44 4.90
C LYS A 60 11.01 -4.30 3.78
N PRO A 61 9.73 -4.65 3.86
CA PRO A 61 9.10 -5.49 2.83
C PRO A 61 8.98 -4.74 1.50
N ILE A 62 8.87 -5.50 0.42
CA ILE A 62 8.41 -4.95 -0.85
C ILE A 62 6.92 -4.67 -0.72
N LEU A 63 6.46 -3.53 -1.20
CA LEU A 63 5.05 -3.16 -1.16
C LEU A 63 4.47 -3.16 -2.57
N LEU A 64 3.32 -3.76 -2.73
CA LEU A 64 2.49 -3.61 -3.94
C LEU A 64 1.23 -2.88 -3.52
N VAL A 65 1.06 -1.65 -4.01
CA VAL A 65 -0.02 -0.79 -3.58
C VAL A 65 -0.85 -0.39 -4.80
N GLU A 66 -2.15 -0.66 -4.74
CA GLU A 66 -3.09 -0.15 -5.72
C GLU A 66 -3.54 1.24 -5.28
N ILE A 67 -3.26 2.23 -6.12
CA ILE A 67 -3.58 3.63 -5.84
C ILE A 67 -4.38 4.18 -7.00
N GLU A 68 -5.66 4.47 -6.78
CA GLU A 68 -6.52 5.10 -7.77
C GLU A 68 -7.00 6.45 -7.26
N GLU A 69 -6.78 7.50 -8.03
CA GLU A 69 -7.16 8.85 -7.64
C GLU A 69 -8.65 9.00 -7.38
N LYS A 70 -9.49 8.27 -8.12
CA LYS A 70 -10.95 8.30 -7.93
C LYS A 70 -11.39 7.79 -6.57
N HIS A 71 -10.57 6.97 -5.88
CA HIS A 71 -10.90 6.38 -4.59
C HIS A 71 -10.18 7.06 -3.43
N THR A 72 -9.24 7.96 -3.70
CA THR A 72 -8.51 8.66 -2.65
C THR A 72 -8.72 10.16 -2.79
N LYS A 73 -8.75 10.86 -1.65
CA LYS A 73 -8.82 12.32 -1.63
C LYS A 73 -7.49 12.98 -1.95
N LYS A 74 -6.41 12.20 -1.90
CA LYS A 74 -5.06 12.66 -2.24
C LYS A 74 -4.76 12.26 -3.67
N ASN A 75 -3.99 13.07 -4.39
CA ASN A 75 -3.52 12.65 -5.69
C ASN A 75 -2.49 11.53 -5.56
N VAL A 76 -2.31 10.78 -6.63
CA VAL A 76 -1.41 9.63 -6.65
C VAL A 76 0.01 10.03 -6.24
N LYS A 77 0.47 11.19 -6.72
CA LYS A 77 1.82 11.67 -6.43
C LYS A 77 2.06 11.88 -4.94
N GLU A 78 1.08 12.40 -4.22
CA GLU A 78 1.20 12.58 -2.76
C GLU A 78 1.40 11.26 -2.04
N THR A 79 0.64 10.24 -2.43
CA THR A 79 0.77 8.90 -1.85
C THR A 79 2.12 8.29 -2.18
N LEU A 80 2.57 8.40 -3.44
CA LEU A 80 3.90 7.93 -3.84
C LEU A 80 5.00 8.63 -3.03
N ASN A 81 4.92 9.94 -2.91
CA ASN A 81 5.91 10.71 -2.16
C ASN A 81 5.94 10.32 -0.68
N TYR A 82 4.78 10.08 -0.10
CA TYR A 82 4.71 9.65 1.30
C TYR A 82 5.43 8.32 1.51
N ILE A 83 5.13 7.32 0.68
CA ILE A 83 5.76 6.01 0.80
C ILE A 83 7.26 6.10 0.51
N ASN A 84 7.65 6.89 -0.50
CA ASN A 84 9.06 7.09 -0.82
C ASN A 84 9.83 7.76 0.33
N SER A 85 9.15 8.62 1.10
CA SER A 85 9.77 9.26 2.27
C SER A 85 10.13 8.27 3.37
N LEU A 86 9.56 7.06 3.33
CA LEU A 86 9.86 5.99 4.27
C LEU A 86 11.09 5.16 3.86
N GLY A 87 11.82 5.59 2.84
CA GLY A 87 13.02 4.92 2.36
C GLY A 87 12.76 3.95 1.21
N TYR A 88 11.77 4.23 0.39
CA TYR A 88 11.39 3.39 -0.75
C TYR A 88 11.58 4.12 -2.07
N GLU A 89 11.74 3.33 -3.12
CA GLU A 89 11.65 3.77 -4.51
C GLU A 89 10.42 3.15 -5.13
N SER A 90 9.72 3.91 -5.97
CA SER A 90 8.47 3.48 -6.58
C SER A 90 8.64 3.15 -8.06
N PHE A 91 7.95 2.09 -8.47
CA PHE A 91 8.01 1.53 -9.82
C PHE A 91 6.61 1.19 -10.29
N PHE A 92 6.49 1.00 -11.59
CA PHE A 92 5.28 0.49 -12.23
C PHE A 92 5.66 -0.48 -13.34
N TYR A 93 4.72 -1.36 -13.71
CA TYR A 93 4.90 -2.26 -14.84
C TYR A 93 4.28 -1.67 -16.09
N ASN A 94 5.05 -1.68 -17.17
CA ASN A 94 4.57 -1.33 -18.49
C ASN A 94 5.15 -2.32 -19.49
N LYS A 95 4.29 -3.11 -20.15
CA LYS A 95 4.69 -4.10 -21.16
C LYS A 95 5.80 -5.04 -20.66
N ASN A 96 5.60 -5.62 -19.49
CA ASN A 96 6.54 -6.54 -18.86
C ASN A 96 7.87 -5.93 -18.39
N GLU A 97 7.97 -4.60 -18.38
CA GLU A 97 9.13 -3.91 -17.83
C GLU A 97 8.75 -3.20 -16.53
N LEU A 98 9.64 -3.30 -15.55
CA LEU A 98 9.53 -2.56 -14.30
C LEU A 98 10.27 -1.24 -14.46
N LEU A 99 9.52 -0.14 -14.46
CA LEU A 99 10.06 1.20 -14.70
C LEU A 99 9.88 2.09 -13.49
N SER A 100 10.82 3.01 -13.28
CA SER A 100 10.70 4.01 -12.21
C SER A 100 9.54 4.95 -12.47
N THR A 101 8.81 5.33 -11.42
CA THR A 101 7.73 6.32 -11.54
C THR A 101 8.25 7.69 -11.97
N ASN A 102 9.54 7.97 -11.82
CA ASN A 102 10.16 9.19 -12.29
C ASN A 102 10.08 9.33 -13.82
N SER A 103 9.89 8.23 -14.53
CA SER A 103 9.76 8.23 -16.00
C SER A 103 8.32 8.45 -16.48
N LEU A 104 7.35 8.56 -15.56
CA LEU A 104 5.95 8.76 -15.92
C LEU A 104 5.62 10.23 -16.07
N ASP A 105 5.04 10.59 -17.21
CA ASP A 105 4.48 11.92 -17.44
C ASP A 105 3.10 12.06 -16.79
N ASP A 106 2.34 10.98 -16.74
CA ASP A 106 1.00 10.95 -16.19
C ASP A 106 0.83 9.76 -15.25
N LEU A 107 0.82 10.02 -13.95
CA LEU A 107 0.66 9.00 -12.92
C LEU A 107 -0.72 8.35 -12.92
N ASN A 108 -1.72 8.96 -13.56
CA ASN A 108 -3.07 8.43 -13.56
C ASN A 108 -3.28 7.29 -14.56
N LYS A 109 -2.29 6.97 -15.38
CA LYS A 109 -2.36 5.86 -16.33
C LYS A 109 -2.21 4.50 -15.69
N PHE A 110 -1.64 4.42 -14.50
CA PHE A 110 -1.36 3.17 -13.82
C PHE A 110 -1.93 3.21 -12.42
N ASN A 111 -2.43 2.07 -11.96
CA ASN A 111 -3.04 1.96 -10.66
C ASN A 111 -2.21 1.14 -9.67
N ASN A 112 -1.35 0.26 -10.19
CA ASN A 112 -0.55 -0.62 -9.34
C ASN A 112 0.89 -0.16 -9.32
N TYR A 113 1.40 0.09 -8.12
CA TYR A 113 2.76 0.57 -7.91
C TYR A 113 3.51 -0.39 -7.01
N ILE A 114 4.77 -0.61 -7.34
CA ILE A 114 5.67 -1.46 -6.57
C ILE A 114 6.68 -0.57 -5.89
N PHE A 115 6.85 -0.78 -4.59
CA PHE A 115 7.81 -0.03 -3.79
C PHE A 115 8.89 -0.97 -3.29
N LYS A 116 10.13 -0.65 -3.58
CA LYS A 116 11.29 -1.38 -3.11
C LYS A 116 12.10 -0.53 -2.15
N PRO A 117 12.58 -1.10 -1.04
CA PRO A 117 13.45 -0.36 -0.15
C PRO A 117 14.70 0.11 -0.88
N LYS A 118 15.11 1.35 -0.62
CA LYS A 118 16.36 1.86 -1.14
C LYS A 118 17.53 1.11 -0.53
N ILE A 119 18.48 0.72 -1.37
CA ILE A 119 19.71 0.10 -0.91
C ILE A 119 20.67 1.21 -0.51
N ILE A 120 21.04 1.24 0.76
CA ILE A 120 22.06 2.17 1.25
C ILE A 120 23.39 1.49 1.08
N GLN A 121 24.23 2.01 0.16
CA GLN A 121 25.60 1.54 0.03
C GLN A 121 26.43 2.16 1.14
N LYS A 122 26.99 1.32 2.00
CA LYS A 122 27.99 1.75 2.97
C LYS A 122 29.34 1.71 2.30
N ASN A 123 29.97 2.86 2.21
CA ASN A 123 31.36 2.95 1.79
C ASN A 123 32.27 2.60 2.96
#